data_dd131a5bee7a823da5a74730a0e64d02
#
_entry.id   dd131a5bee7a823da5a74730a0e64d02
#
_cell.length_a   1.000
_cell.length_b   1.000
_cell.length_c   1.000
_cell.angle_alpha   90.00
_cell.angle_beta   90.00
_cell.angle_gamma   90.00
#
_symmetry.space_group_name_H-M   'P 1'
#
loop_
_entity.id
_entity.type
_entity.pdbx_description
1 polymer ?
#
loop_
_entity_poly.entity_id
_entity_poly.type
_entity_poly.pdbx_seq_one_letter_code
_entity_poly.pdbx_strand_id
1 'polypeptide(L)'
;MYKNNTVQAFCSFFYDKVIFCRRYNKAGGIIILLLFLSENIRSMKKILNNLLHRLKEDSLNKRVGNSTREVEYKEKREIKTCLVFWSADTDQNKWFRKLESDFAGVKMDKLCFIPDGIEMLETDDLVAVRNADLGFGGKIRNGRLIAMLGCKYDLFIDLNKETTALIKFVLQHTQASCIVGMKKEGGVADIVIDEVTEPFGLVNKLNVILSGINKY
;
A
#
# COMPACT_ATOMS: atom_id res chain seq x y z
N MET A 1 27.20 -12.40 19.55
CA MET A 1 28.64 -12.25 19.23
C MET A 1 28.87 -12.31 17.71
N TYR A 2 28.26 -11.38 16.92
CA TYR A 2 28.27 -11.38 15.44
C TYR A 2 28.37 -9.95 14.87
N LYS A 3 29.29 -9.11 15.36
CA LYS A 3 29.39 -7.70 14.88
C LYS A 3 30.75 -7.30 14.29
N ASN A 4 31.77 -8.14 14.29
CA ASN A 4 33.13 -7.70 13.90
C ASN A 4 33.59 -8.11 12.48
N ASN A 5 32.91 -9.06 11.81
CA ASN A 5 33.41 -9.57 10.53
C ASN A 5 33.09 -8.67 9.34
N THR A 6 32.02 -7.89 9.41
CA THR A 6 31.60 -7.04 8.27
C THR A 6 32.46 -5.77 8.15
N VAL A 7 32.89 -5.20 9.27
CA VAL A 7 33.73 -3.99 9.27
C VAL A 7 35.15 -4.30 8.84
N GLN A 8 35.69 -5.45 9.26
CA GLN A 8 37.03 -5.90 8.85
C GLN A 8 37.09 -6.25 7.35
N ALA A 9 36.06 -6.91 6.80
CA ALA A 9 35.97 -7.19 5.38
C ALA A 9 35.88 -5.90 4.57
N PHE A 10 35.20 -4.87 5.08
CA PHE A 10 35.08 -3.56 4.45
C PHE A 10 36.43 -2.80 4.42
N CYS A 11 37.17 -2.82 5.49
CA CYS A 11 38.47 -2.15 5.57
C CYS A 11 39.53 -2.82 4.68
N SER A 12 39.59 -4.18 4.62
CA SER A 12 40.54 -4.89 3.76
C SER A 12 40.25 -4.65 2.27
N PHE A 13 38.97 -4.62 1.87
CA PHE A 13 38.53 -4.34 0.50
C PHE A 13 38.87 -2.91 0.05
N PHE A 14 38.86 -1.95 0.97
CA PHE A 14 39.27 -0.57 0.71
C PHE A 14 40.80 -0.43 0.53
N TYR A 15 41.56 -1.16 1.34
CA TYR A 15 43.02 -1.08 1.32
C TYR A 15 43.61 -1.59 0.01
N ASP A 16 43.14 -2.73 -0.48
CA ASP A 16 43.60 -3.34 -1.74
C ASP A 16 43.33 -2.47 -2.96
N LYS A 17 42.21 -1.73 -3.00
CA LYS A 17 41.87 -0.87 -4.11
C LYS A 17 42.54 0.51 -4.12
N VAL A 18 42.87 1.04 -2.94
CA VAL A 18 43.69 2.27 -2.84
C VAL A 18 45.12 2.02 -3.33
N ILE A 19 45.65 0.84 -3.09
CA ILE A 19 46.99 0.44 -3.61
C ILE A 19 46.96 0.26 -5.11
N PHE A 20 45.85 -0.26 -5.69
CA PHE A 20 45.68 -0.41 -7.12
C PHE A 20 45.63 0.95 -7.86
N CYS A 21 45.01 1.98 -7.28
CA CYS A 21 44.95 3.34 -7.85
C CYS A 21 46.32 4.05 -7.89
N ARG A 22 47.28 3.65 -7.05
CA ARG A 22 48.60 4.26 -7.02
C ARG A 22 49.48 3.86 -8.20
N ARG A 23 49.12 2.79 -8.91
CA ARG A 23 49.90 2.23 -10.06
C ARG A 23 49.46 2.74 -11.41
N TYR A 24 48.33 3.44 -11.55
CA TYR A 24 47.80 3.94 -12.81
C TYR A 24 47.85 5.46 -12.91
N ASN A 25 48.20 5.93 -14.10
CA ASN A 25 48.42 7.32 -14.50
C ASN A 25 47.36 8.28 -13.86
N LYS A 26 47.80 9.38 -13.25
CA LYS A 26 47.01 10.27 -12.36
C LYS A 26 45.58 10.60 -12.83
N ALA A 27 45.34 10.75 -14.12
CA ALA A 27 44.02 11.09 -14.68
C ALA A 27 43.04 9.89 -14.72
N GLY A 28 43.50 8.70 -15.10
CA GLY A 28 42.67 7.49 -15.15
C GLY A 28 42.29 6.97 -13.75
N GLY A 29 43.20 7.12 -12.78
CA GLY A 29 42.93 6.71 -11.38
C GLY A 29 41.82 7.53 -10.71
N ILE A 30 41.73 8.83 -11.01
CA ILE A 30 40.69 9.71 -10.46
C ILE A 30 39.30 9.34 -11.03
N ILE A 31 39.21 9.05 -12.34
CA ILE A 31 37.94 8.67 -12.97
C ILE A 31 37.43 7.32 -12.39
N ILE A 32 38.31 6.33 -12.25
CA ILE A 32 37.95 5.03 -11.67
C ILE A 32 37.51 5.20 -10.21
N LEU A 33 38.18 6.03 -9.42
CA LEU A 33 37.79 6.33 -8.04
C LEU A 33 36.43 7.02 -7.94
N LEU A 34 36.14 7.98 -8.82
CA LEU A 34 34.85 8.67 -8.88
C LEU A 34 33.71 7.74 -9.28
N LEU A 35 33.92 6.87 -10.25
CA LEU A 35 32.94 5.85 -10.65
C LEU A 35 32.65 4.88 -9.50
N PHE A 36 33.70 4.42 -8.83
CA PHE A 36 33.57 3.52 -7.68
C PHE A 36 32.87 4.17 -6.49
N LEU A 37 33.15 5.43 -6.20
CA LEU A 37 32.43 6.20 -5.18
C LEU A 37 30.98 6.40 -5.55
N SER A 38 30.67 6.67 -6.82
CA SER A 38 29.27 6.84 -7.28
C SER A 38 28.46 5.57 -7.16
N GLU A 39 29.02 4.41 -7.48
CA GLU A 39 28.34 3.10 -7.31
C GLU A 39 28.13 2.74 -5.83
N ASN A 40 29.12 2.99 -4.99
CA ASN A 40 28.98 2.76 -3.55
C ASN A 40 27.92 3.68 -2.93
N ILE A 41 27.85 4.95 -3.33
CA ILE A 41 26.83 5.90 -2.88
C ILE A 41 25.44 5.42 -3.32
N ARG A 42 25.27 4.95 -4.55
CA ARG A 42 24.00 4.39 -5.05
C ARG A 42 23.59 3.14 -4.26
N SER A 43 24.53 2.23 -4.03
CA SER A 43 24.29 1.02 -3.23
C SER A 43 23.91 1.35 -1.78
N MET A 44 24.61 2.28 -1.15
CA MET A 44 24.30 2.75 0.20
C MET A 44 22.93 3.43 0.27
N LYS A 45 22.57 4.25 -0.72
CA LYS A 45 21.23 4.86 -0.80
C LYS A 45 20.14 3.78 -0.89
N LYS A 46 20.35 2.75 -1.70
CA LYS A 46 19.39 1.64 -1.84
C LYS A 46 19.23 0.87 -0.52
N ILE A 47 20.34 0.57 0.16
CA ILE A 47 20.29 -0.12 1.46
C ILE A 47 19.60 0.75 2.51
N LEU A 48 19.92 2.04 2.57
CA LEU A 48 19.29 2.98 3.49
C LEU A 48 17.78 3.13 3.23
N ASN A 49 17.39 3.25 1.97
CA ASN A 49 15.99 3.33 1.59
C ASN A 49 15.22 2.05 1.97
N ASN A 50 15.81 0.87 1.72
CA ASN A 50 15.20 -0.39 2.13
C ASN A 50 15.08 -0.52 3.66
N LEU A 51 16.08 -0.05 4.40
CA LEU A 51 16.03 -0.03 5.87
C LEU A 51 14.95 0.91 6.39
N LEU A 52 14.88 2.12 5.81
CA LEU A 52 13.85 3.11 6.14
C LEU A 52 12.45 2.60 5.80
N HIS A 53 12.29 1.90 4.68
CA HIS A 53 11.03 1.28 4.30
C HIS A 53 10.60 0.23 5.32
N ARG A 54 11.48 -0.70 5.71
CA ARG A 54 11.22 -1.71 6.74
C ARG A 54 10.87 -1.10 8.10
N LEU A 55 11.63 -0.10 8.55
CA LEU A 55 11.33 0.61 9.80
C LEU A 55 9.97 1.31 9.78
N LYS A 56 9.58 1.83 8.63
CA LYS A 56 8.27 2.43 8.41
C LYS A 56 7.16 1.38 8.47
N GLU A 57 7.32 0.26 7.78
CA GLU A 57 6.39 -0.87 7.82
C GLU A 57 6.23 -1.44 9.24
N ASP A 58 7.34 -1.67 9.95
CA ASP A 58 7.31 -2.15 11.33
C ASP A 58 6.59 -1.16 12.26
N SER A 59 6.80 0.14 12.05
CA SER A 59 6.13 1.19 12.82
C SER A 59 4.63 1.24 12.54
N LEU A 60 4.21 1.02 11.29
CA LEU A 60 2.81 0.92 10.89
C LEU A 60 2.18 -0.34 11.49
N ASN A 61 2.82 -1.49 11.36
CA ASN A 61 2.33 -2.76 11.88
C ASN A 61 2.16 -2.74 13.42
N LYS A 62 3.01 -2.02 14.15
CA LYS A 62 2.87 -1.85 15.62
C LYS A 62 1.68 -0.97 16.02
N ARG A 63 1.25 -0.06 15.16
CA ARG A 63 0.08 0.82 15.40
C ARG A 63 -1.24 0.22 14.93
N VAL A 64 -1.16 -0.88 14.21
CA VAL A 64 -2.29 -1.70 13.82
C VAL A 64 -2.84 -2.36 15.09
N GLY A 65 -3.57 -1.57 15.88
CA GLY A 65 -4.38 -2.06 16.98
C GLY A 65 -5.68 -2.69 16.48
N ASN A 66 -6.42 -3.31 17.37
CA ASN A 66 -7.74 -3.80 17.05
C ASN A 66 -8.61 -2.62 16.58
N SER A 67 -9.23 -2.76 15.43
CA SER A 67 -10.24 -1.80 14.98
C SER A 67 -11.32 -1.67 16.06
N THR A 68 -11.60 -0.44 16.48
CA THR A 68 -12.67 -0.15 17.43
C THR A 68 -14.01 0.07 16.73
N ARG A 69 -14.07 -0.16 15.40
CA ARG A 69 -15.30 -0.02 14.63
C ARG A 69 -16.30 -1.13 14.98
N GLU A 70 -17.53 -0.76 15.02
CA GLU A 70 -18.65 -1.69 15.15
C GLU A 70 -18.98 -2.25 13.77
N VAL A 71 -18.99 -3.58 13.65
CA VAL A 71 -19.27 -4.26 12.37
C VAL A 71 -20.79 -4.45 12.27
N GLU A 72 -21.36 -3.91 11.21
CA GLU A 72 -22.79 -4.04 10.89
C GLU A 72 -22.94 -4.51 9.44
N TYR A 73 -23.67 -5.61 9.24
CA TYR A 73 -23.96 -6.15 7.92
C TYR A 73 -25.28 -5.59 7.41
N LYS A 74 -25.24 -4.88 6.28
CA LYS A 74 -26.41 -4.26 5.64
C LYS A 74 -26.77 -4.98 4.37
N GLU A 75 -28.08 -5.12 4.12
CA GLU A 75 -28.56 -5.54 2.81
C GLU A 75 -28.20 -4.49 1.74
N LYS A 76 -28.07 -4.92 0.50
CA LYS A 76 -27.72 -4.04 -0.62
C LYS A 76 -28.60 -2.76 -0.69
N ARG A 77 -29.90 -2.89 -0.47
CA ARG A 77 -30.88 -1.77 -0.49
C ARG A 77 -30.70 -0.75 0.65
N GLU A 78 -30.02 -1.13 1.72
CA GLU A 78 -29.77 -0.27 2.88
C GLU A 78 -28.46 0.50 2.77
N ILE A 79 -27.59 0.11 1.81
CA ILE A 79 -26.29 0.74 1.58
C ILE A 79 -26.53 2.08 0.87
N LYS A 80 -26.14 3.18 1.51
CA LYS A 80 -26.21 4.54 0.98
C LYS A 80 -24.86 5.13 0.63
N THR A 81 -23.82 4.68 1.34
CA THR A 81 -22.47 5.18 1.20
C THR A 81 -21.47 4.03 1.05
N CYS A 82 -20.58 4.13 0.08
CA CYS A 82 -19.59 3.12 -0.21
C CYS A 82 -18.21 3.75 -0.44
N LEU A 83 -17.16 3.15 0.09
CA LEU A 83 -15.78 3.46 -0.25
C LEU A 83 -15.17 2.30 -1.02
N VAL A 84 -14.60 2.59 -2.19
CA VAL A 84 -13.94 1.60 -3.04
C VAL A 84 -12.44 1.84 -3.01
N PHE A 85 -11.66 0.82 -2.70
CA PHE A 85 -10.22 0.90 -2.60
C PHE A 85 -9.52 -0.13 -3.50
N TRP A 86 -8.63 0.33 -4.37
CA TRP A 86 -7.88 -0.51 -5.30
C TRP A 86 -6.46 0.00 -5.51
N SER A 87 -5.62 -0.80 -6.19
CA SER A 87 -4.28 -0.40 -6.62
C SER A 87 -4.28 0.03 -8.09
N ALA A 88 -3.50 1.07 -8.43
CA ALA A 88 -3.43 1.66 -9.76
C ALA A 88 -2.85 0.73 -10.85
N ASP A 89 -2.26 -0.40 -10.46
CA ASP A 89 -1.77 -1.46 -11.35
C ASP A 89 -2.89 -2.37 -11.89
N THR A 90 -4.12 -2.17 -11.41
CA THR A 90 -5.27 -3.00 -11.77
C THR A 90 -6.07 -2.37 -12.91
N ASP A 91 -6.44 -3.17 -13.93
CA ASP A 91 -7.32 -2.70 -15.02
C ASP A 91 -8.71 -2.34 -14.47
N GLN A 92 -8.95 -1.03 -14.35
CA GLN A 92 -10.15 -0.47 -13.71
C GLN A 92 -11.39 -0.52 -14.60
N ASN A 93 -11.20 -0.46 -15.92
CA ASN A 93 -12.29 -0.16 -16.86
C ASN A 93 -13.40 -1.22 -16.87
N LYS A 94 -13.05 -2.49 -16.61
CA LYS A 94 -14.01 -3.60 -16.67
C LYS A 94 -14.90 -3.69 -15.44
N TRP A 95 -14.32 -3.58 -14.25
CA TRP A 95 -15.07 -3.78 -13.02
C TRP A 95 -15.75 -2.49 -12.53
N PHE A 96 -15.18 -1.32 -12.84
CA PHE A 96 -15.67 -0.05 -12.33
C PHE A 96 -17.08 0.28 -12.85
N ARG A 97 -17.30 0.19 -14.17
CA ARG A 97 -18.61 0.39 -14.77
C ARG A 97 -19.69 -0.55 -14.21
N LYS A 98 -19.31 -1.79 -13.98
CA LYS A 98 -20.23 -2.76 -13.37
C LYS A 98 -20.57 -2.37 -11.94
N LEU A 99 -19.57 -1.98 -11.15
CA LEU A 99 -19.77 -1.56 -9.78
C LEU A 99 -20.70 -0.33 -9.70
N GLU A 100 -20.45 0.68 -10.52
CA GLU A 100 -21.32 1.87 -10.61
C GLU A 100 -22.77 1.50 -11.01
N SER A 101 -22.92 0.58 -11.94
CA SER A 101 -24.25 0.08 -12.35
C SER A 101 -24.93 -0.71 -11.22
N ASP A 102 -24.21 -1.59 -10.55
CA ASP A 102 -24.75 -2.43 -9.48
C ASP A 102 -25.12 -1.64 -8.23
N PHE A 103 -24.43 -0.53 -7.98
CA PHE A 103 -24.65 0.38 -6.85
C PHE A 103 -25.20 1.74 -7.30
N ALA A 104 -26.04 1.76 -8.34
CA ALA A 104 -26.68 2.98 -8.81
C ALA A 104 -27.51 3.63 -7.67
N GLY A 105 -27.24 4.92 -7.39
CA GLY A 105 -27.87 5.66 -6.30
C GLY A 105 -27.14 5.60 -4.95
N VAL A 106 -26.07 4.80 -4.82
CA VAL A 106 -25.19 4.80 -3.66
C VAL A 106 -24.10 5.87 -3.87
N LYS A 107 -23.87 6.71 -2.86
CA LYS A 107 -22.73 7.65 -2.89
C LYS A 107 -21.44 6.86 -2.77
N MET A 108 -20.61 6.91 -3.83
CA MET A 108 -19.37 6.14 -3.92
C MET A 108 -18.17 7.08 -3.89
N ASP A 109 -17.38 6.99 -2.84
CA ASP A 109 -16.07 7.63 -2.74
C ASP A 109 -14.98 6.65 -3.19
N LYS A 110 -13.89 7.16 -3.76
CA LYS A 110 -12.87 6.39 -4.47
C LYS A 110 -11.50 6.62 -3.84
N LEU A 111 -10.82 5.53 -3.50
CA LEU A 111 -9.49 5.53 -2.95
C LEU A 111 -8.58 4.64 -3.80
N CYS A 112 -7.47 5.17 -4.29
CA CYS A 112 -6.53 4.44 -5.13
C CYS A 112 -5.14 4.42 -4.51
N PHE A 113 -4.60 3.23 -4.26
CA PHE A 113 -3.19 3.08 -3.93
C PHE A 113 -2.36 3.21 -5.19
N ILE A 114 -1.40 4.13 -5.18
CA ILE A 114 -0.48 4.35 -6.29
C ILE A 114 0.90 3.84 -5.89
N PRO A 115 1.38 2.74 -6.48
CA PRO A 115 2.74 2.26 -6.32
C PRO A 115 3.77 3.31 -6.78
N ASP A 116 4.97 3.22 -6.25
CA ASP A 116 6.06 4.12 -6.62
C ASP A 116 6.37 4.01 -8.13
N GLY A 117 6.50 5.15 -8.79
CA GLY A 117 6.80 5.23 -10.24
C GLY A 117 5.57 5.29 -11.15
N ILE A 118 4.36 5.22 -10.60
CA ILE A 118 3.12 5.42 -11.35
C ILE A 118 2.59 6.83 -11.09
N GLU A 119 2.28 7.55 -12.18
CA GLU A 119 1.59 8.85 -12.11
C GLU A 119 0.10 8.66 -12.37
N MET A 120 -0.74 9.26 -11.53
CA MET A 120 -2.18 9.28 -11.67
C MET A 120 -2.71 10.65 -11.28
N LEU A 121 -3.65 11.17 -12.06
CA LEU A 121 -4.35 12.41 -11.75
C LEU A 121 -5.44 12.16 -10.72
N GLU A 122 -5.45 12.96 -9.67
CA GLU A 122 -6.53 12.97 -8.69
C GLU A 122 -7.71 13.78 -9.23
N THR A 123 -8.92 13.33 -8.90
CA THR A 123 -10.17 14.03 -9.16
C THR A 123 -10.85 14.36 -7.84
N ASP A 124 -11.95 15.09 -7.86
CA ASP A 124 -12.65 15.50 -6.64
C ASP A 124 -13.19 14.30 -5.85
N ASP A 125 -13.62 13.26 -6.55
CA ASP A 125 -14.17 12.02 -5.99
C ASP A 125 -13.13 10.89 -5.81
N LEU A 126 -11.87 11.12 -6.25
CA LEU A 126 -10.77 10.16 -6.15
C LEU A 126 -9.64 10.70 -5.30
N VAL A 127 -9.29 9.98 -4.26
CA VAL A 127 -8.10 10.25 -3.43
C VAL A 127 -7.03 9.24 -3.76
N ALA A 128 -5.85 9.74 -4.16
CA ALA A 128 -4.68 8.91 -4.35
C ALA A 128 -3.93 8.73 -3.03
N VAL A 129 -3.47 7.51 -2.78
CA VAL A 129 -2.67 7.15 -1.60
C VAL A 129 -1.33 6.61 -2.04
N ARG A 130 -0.26 7.23 -1.58
CA ARG A 130 1.12 6.86 -1.88
C ARG A 130 1.88 6.48 -0.60
N ASN A 131 2.94 5.73 -0.74
CA ASN A 131 3.84 5.44 0.38
C ASN A 131 4.38 6.71 1.07
N ALA A 132 4.50 7.82 0.34
CA ALA A 132 4.92 9.12 0.88
C ALA A 132 3.89 9.79 1.79
N ASP A 133 2.60 9.46 1.65
CA ASP A 133 1.51 10.03 2.46
C ASP A 133 1.55 9.56 3.91
N LEU A 134 2.19 8.42 4.16
CA LEU A 134 2.45 7.94 5.50
C LEU A 134 3.85 8.34 5.96
N GLY A 135 3.91 9.15 6.99
CA GLY A 135 5.13 9.49 7.71
C GLY A 135 5.55 8.40 8.71
N PHE A 136 6.69 8.62 9.35
CA PHE A 136 7.13 7.78 10.47
C PHE A 136 6.07 7.74 11.56
N GLY A 137 5.87 6.54 12.12
CA GLY A 137 4.89 6.33 13.19
C GLY A 137 3.43 6.40 12.72
N GLY A 138 3.12 6.21 11.43
CA GLY A 138 1.75 6.18 10.91
C GLY A 138 1.06 7.53 10.87
N LYS A 139 1.81 8.64 10.89
CA LYS A 139 1.24 9.97 10.71
C LYS A 139 0.85 10.17 9.26
N ILE A 140 -0.44 10.30 8.99
CA ILE A 140 -0.95 10.63 7.65
C ILE A 140 -0.64 12.08 7.33
N ARG A 141 -0.09 12.34 6.14
CA ARG A 141 0.23 13.69 5.64
C ARG A 141 -0.83 14.21 4.68
N ASN A 142 -1.53 13.32 4.02
CA ASN A 142 -2.59 13.66 3.06
C ASN A 142 -3.89 13.99 3.81
N GLY A 143 -4.27 15.26 3.81
CA GLY A 143 -5.48 15.74 4.50
C GLY A 143 -6.78 15.18 3.91
N ARG A 144 -6.84 14.95 2.59
CA ARG A 144 -8.01 14.31 1.92
C ARG A 144 -8.17 12.87 2.38
N LEU A 145 -7.07 12.11 2.51
CA LEU A 145 -7.10 10.76 3.06
C LEU A 145 -7.61 10.75 4.50
N ILE A 146 -7.13 11.67 5.36
CA ILE A 146 -7.61 11.78 6.74
C ILE A 146 -9.12 12.03 6.77
N ALA A 147 -9.60 12.98 5.98
CA ALA A 147 -11.02 13.30 5.90
C ALA A 147 -11.84 12.09 5.44
N MET A 148 -11.39 11.38 4.41
CA MET A 148 -12.06 10.20 3.88
C MET A 148 -12.10 9.05 4.88
N LEU A 149 -10.99 8.74 5.57
CA LEU A 149 -10.95 7.70 6.60
C LEU A 149 -11.82 8.02 7.82
N GLY A 150 -12.05 9.30 8.11
CA GLY A 150 -12.95 9.76 9.17
C GLY A 150 -14.43 9.72 8.83
N CYS A 151 -14.79 9.53 7.56
CA CYS A 151 -16.18 9.39 7.14
C CYS A 151 -16.73 8.01 7.51
N LYS A 152 -18.02 7.97 7.89
CA LYS A 152 -18.75 6.71 8.07
C LYS A 152 -19.24 6.21 6.72
N TYR A 153 -18.88 4.96 6.39
CA TYR A 153 -19.37 4.26 5.20
C TYR A 153 -20.18 3.05 5.62
N ASP A 154 -21.25 2.76 4.89
CA ASP A 154 -22.01 1.53 5.08
C ASP A 154 -21.20 0.32 4.58
N LEU A 155 -20.48 0.51 3.48
CA LEU A 155 -19.67 -0.54 2.85
C LEU A 155 -18.30 -0.01 2.43
N PHE A 156 -17.28 -0.81 2.68
CA PHE A 156 -15.93 -0.64 2.13
C PHE A 156 -15.60 -1.84 1.25
N ILE A 157 -15.26 -1.60 0.00
CA ILE A 157 -14.91 -2.65 -0.97
C ILE A 157 -13.39 -2.59 -1.21
N ASP A 158 -12.69 -3.64 -0.75
CA ASP A 158 -11.25 -3.80 -0.95
C ASP A 158 -10.95 -4.66 -2.17
N LEU A 159 -10.55 -4.03 -3.25
CA LEU A 159 -10.21 -4.64 -4.53
C LEU A 159 -8.71 -4.89 -4.71
N ASN A 160 -7.90 -4.65 -3.68
CA ASN A 160 -6.48 -4.90 -3.75
C ASN A 160 -6.17 -6.39 -3.70
N LYS A 161 -5.31 -6.87 -4.59
CA LYS A 161 -4.88 -8.29 -4.64
C LYS A 161 -3.93 -8.64 -3.49
N GLU A 162 -3.11 -7.69 -3.08
CA GLU A 162 -2.10 -7.86 -2.04
C GLU A 162 -2.41 -6.97 -0.83
N THR A 163 -1.86 -7.34 0.32
CA THR A 163 -1.95 -6.55 1.54
C THR A 163 -0.58 -5.98 1.88
N THR A 164 -0.34 -4.73 1.48
CA THR A 164 0.82 -3.97 1.97
C THR A 164 0.53 -3.37 3.35
N ALA A 165 1.58 -2.93 4.07
CA ALA A 165 1.40 -2.26 5.36
C ALA A 165 0.51 -1.01 5.25
N LEU A 166 0.61 -0.27 4.13
CA LEU A 166 -0.23 0.88 3.85
C LEU A 166 -1.70 0.49 3.63
N ILE A 167 -1.96 -0.54 2.80
CA ILE A 167 -3.31 -1.03 2.55
C ILE A 167 -3.95 -1.50 3.86
N LYS A 168 -3.22 -2.28 4.65
CA LYS A 168 -3.67 -2.74 5.96
C LYS A 168 -3.98 -1.57 6.90
N PHE A 169 -3.10 -0.56 6.93
CA PHE A 169 -3.32 0.65 7.72
C PHE A 169 -4.62 1.37 7.33
N VAL A 170 -4.88 1.56 6.03
CA VAL A 170 -6.11 2.18 5.52
C VAL A 170 -7.35 1.40 5.95
N LEU A 171 -7.34 0.07 5.74
CA LEU A 171 -8.46 -0.81 6.12
C LEU A 171 -8.79 -0.78 7.61
N GLN A 172 -7.78 -0.61 8.47
CA GLN A 172 -7.97 -0.60 9.92
C GLN A 172 -8.37 0.76 10.49
N HIS A 173 -8.10 1.84 9.76
CA HIS A 173 -8.44 3.20 10.20
C HIS A 173 -9.72 3.74 9.58
N THR A 174 -10.34 3.00 8.67
CA THR A 174 -11.65 3.39 8.12
C THR A 174 -12.74 3.21 9.15
N GLN A 175 -13.79 4.07 9.06
CA GLN A 175 -15.01 3.99 9.85
C GLN A 175 -16.15 3.28 9.09
N ALA A 176 -15.81 2.30 8.27
CA ALA A 176 -16.81 1.55 7.51
C ALA A 176 -17.51 0.51 8.40
N SER A 177 -18.84 0.36 8.26
CA SER A 177 -19.62 -0.65 8.97
C SER A 177 -19.25 -2.07 8.55
N CYS A 178 -18.95 -2.28 7.27
CA CYS A 178 -18.54 -3.59 6.73
C CYS A 178 -17.45 -3.44 5.69
N ILE A 179 -16.41 -4.26 5.78
CA ILE A 179 -15.34 -4.36 4.78
C ILE A 179 -15.48 -5.69 4.03
N VAL A 180 -15.63 -5.61 2.72
CA VAL A 180 -15.66 -6.79 1.83
C VAL A 180 -14.39 -6.83 1.01
N GLY A 181 -13.77 -7.99 0.88
CA GLY A 181 -12.54 -8.15 0.12
C GLY A 181 -12.31 -9.58 -0.38
N MET A 182 -11.27 -9.72 -1.20
CA MET A 182 -10.77 -11.03 -1.64
C MET A 182 -9.97 -11.70 -0.53
N LYS A 183 -9.88 -13.03 -0.57
CA LYS A 183 -8.96 -13.77 0.30
C LYS A 183 -7.52 -13.42 -0.03
N LYS A 184 -6.78 -12.97 0.96
CA LYS A 184 -5.36 -12.64 0.86
C LYS A 184 -4.66 -12.76 2.21
N GLU A 185 -3.36 -13.00 2.18
CA GLU A 185 -2.56 -13.08 3.41
C GLU A 185 -2.58 -11.74 4.16
N GLY A 186 -2.83 -11.79 5.47
CA GLY A 186 -2.91 -10.58 6.31
C GLY A 186 -4.11 -9.66 6.01
N GLY A 187 -5.10 -10.13 5.25
CA GLY A 187 -6.33 -9.39 4.98
C GLY A 187 -7.14 -9.07 6.24
N VAL A 188 -7.92 -7.99 6.19
CA VAL A 188 -8.68 -7.43 7.34
C VAL A 188 -10.17 -7.29 7.00
N ALA A 189 -10.63 -7.96 5.95
CA ALA A 189 -12.03 -7.91 5.53
C ALA A 189 -12.95 -8.68 6.49
N ASP A 190 -14.16 -8.16 6.72
CA ASP A 190 -15.20 -8.81 7.52
C ASP A 190 -15.92 -9.90 6.71
N ILE A 191 -16.10 -9.64 5.42
CA ILE A 191 -16.61 -10.60 4.45
C ILE A 191 -15.49 -10.91 3.46
N VAL A 192 -15.02 -12.15 3.47
CA VAL A 192 -13.96 -12.63 2.58
C VAL A 192 -14.56 -13.51 1.51
N ILE A 193 -14.29 -13.20 0.23
CA ILE A 193 -14.72 -14.00 -0.91
C ILE A 193 -13.56 -14.87 -1.37
N ASP A 194 -13.56 -16.14 -0.96
CA ASP A 194 -12.45 -17.08 -1.12
C ASP A 194 -12.17 -17.50 -2.56
N GLU A 195 -13.21 -17.59 -3.38
CA GLU A 195 -13.12 -18.16 -4.75
C GLU A 195 -12.70 -17.13 -5.81
N VAL A 196 -12.22 -15.97 -5.38
CA VAL A 196 -11.95 -14.86 -6.28
C VAL A 196 -10.52 -14.34 -6.08
N THR A 197 -9.78 -14.28 -7.18
CA THR A 197 -8.40 -13.79 -7.22
C THR A 197 -8.27 -12.44 -7.95
N GLU A 198 -9.35 -11.99 -8.60
CA GLU A 198 -9.37 -10.78 -9.43
C GLU A 198 -10.50 -9.83 -9.02
N PRO A 199 -10.27 -8.49 -9.06
CA PRO A 199 -11.28 -7.48 -8.72
C PRO A 199 -12.61 -7.64 -9.46
N PHE A 200 -12.57 -7.97 -10.73
CA PHE A 200 -13.79 -8.19 -11.53
C PHE A 200 -14.64 -9.37 -11.00
N GLY A 201 -14.00 -10.44 -10.57
CA GLY A 201 -14.67 -11.57 -9.95
C GLY A 201 -15.34 -11.19 -8.63
N LEU A 202 -14.68 -10.38 -7.79
CA LEU A 202 -15.25 -9.88 -6.55
C LEU A 202 -16.51 -9.04 -6.83
N VAL A 203 -16.42 -8.07 -7.74
CA VAL A 203 -17.55 -7.21 -8.10
C VAL A 203 -18.75 -8.03 -8.61
N ASN A 204 -18.51 -9.08 -9.41
CA ASN A 204 -19.58 -9.96 -9.88
C ASN A 204 -20.30 -10.71 -8.75
N LYS A 205 -19.56 -11.19 -7.74
CA LYS A 205 -20.14 -11.94 -6.62
C LYS A 205 -20.74 -11.03 -5.54
N LEU A 206 -20.24 -9.82 -5.41
CA LEU A 206 -20.62 -8.86 -4.37
C LEU A 206 -22.14 -8.60 -4.35
N ASN A 207 -22.73 -8.42 -5.53
CA ASN A 207 -24.16 -8.17 -5.65
C ASN A 207 -25.01 -9.34 -5.12
N VAL A 208 -24.61 -10.57 -5.42
CA VAL A 208 -25.30 -11.80 -4.97
C VAL A 208 -25.19 -11.95 -3.46
N ILE A 209 -23.99 -11.74 -2.91
CA ILE A 209 -23.72 -11.86 -1.47
C ILE A 209 -24.52 -10.83 -0.66
N LEU A 210 -24.48 -9.55 -1.06
CA LEU A 210 -25.18 -8.49 -0.34
C LEU A 210 -26.70 -8.59 -0.47
N SER A 211 -27.22 -9.19 -1.54
CA SER A 211 -28.65 -9.44 -1.70
C SER A 211 -29.11 -10.65 -0.89
N GLY A 212 -28.18 -11.54 -0.52
CA GLY A 212 -28.45 -12.73 0.31
C GLY A 212 -28.29 -12.52 1.82
N ILE A 213 -27.83 -11.35 2.26
CA ILE A 213 -27.76 -11.02 3.67
C ILE A 213 -29.19 -10.78 4.19
N ASN A 214 -29.78 -11.81 4.80
CA ASN A 214 -31.06 -11.68 5.48
C ASN A 214 -30.80 -11.29 6.93
N LYS A 215 -31.54 -10.30 7.43
CA LYS A 215 -31.59 -10.03 8.88
C LYS A 215 -32.36 -11.17 9.54
N TYR A 216 -31.65 -11.96 10.34
CA TYR A 216 -32.27 -12.85 11.32
C TYR A 216 -32.63 -12.07 12.57
#